data_606c98467bfc52caf48bdd717de46f9f
#
_entry.id   606c98467bfc52caf48bdd717de46f9f
#
_cell.length_a   1.000
_cell.length_b   1.000
_cell.length_c   1.000
_cell.angle_alpha   90.00
_cell.angle_beta   90.00
_cell.angle_gamma   90.00
#
_symmetry.space_group_name_H-M   'P 1'
#
loop_
_entity.id
_entity.type
_entity.pdbx_description
1 polymer ?
#
loop_
_entity_poly.entity_id
_entity_poly.type
_entity_poly.pdbx_seq_one_letter_code
_entity_poly.pdbx_strand_id
1 'polypeptide(L)' 'MKSRRKKEWENLLEELKLVLPTIDVEFRETKRIKSNGGLCVVKGKNVLIVKRDIEAEEKAEIIKNELK' A
#
# COMPACT_ATOMS: atom_id res chain seq x y z
N MET A 1 -23.73 -0.71 -3.82
CA MET A 1 -22.81 -1.82 -3.66
C MET A 1 -22.11 -1.74 -2.31
N LYS A 2 -22.00 -2.86 -1.66
CA LYS A 2 -21.37 -2.88 -0.33
C LYS A 2 -19.86 -2.96 -0.44
N SER A 3 -19.18 -2.22 0.41
CA SER A 3 -17.73 -2.34 0.51
C SER A 3 -17.38 -3.68 1.17
N ARG A 4 -16.15 -4.12 0.95
CA ARG A 4 -15.68 -5.34 1.57
C ARG A 4 -15.57 -5.18 3.07
N ARG A 5 -15.70 -6.28 3.79
CA ARG A 5 -15.50 -6.27 5.22
C ARG A 5 -14.03 -5.97 5.52
N LYS A 6 -13.79 -5.42 6.70
CA LYS A 6 -12.43 -5.07 7.11
C LYS A 6 -11.47 -6.24 6.96
N LYS A 7 -11.89 -7.44 7.33
CA LYS A 7 -11.02 -8.61 7.23
C LYS A 7 -10.66 -8.93 5.77
N GLU A 8 -11.60 -8.74 4.85
CA GLU A 8 -11.32 -8.96 3.43
C GLU A 8 -10.30 -7.96 2.92
N TRP A 9 -10.41 -6.71 3.35
CA TRP A 9 -9.44 -5.70 2.98
C TRP A 9 -8.06 -6.01 3.54
N GLU A 10 -8.01 -6.52 4.78
CA GLU A 10 -6.74 -6.91 5.38
C GLU A 10 -6.10 -8.07 4.62
N ASN A 11 -6.92 -9.04 4.21
CA ASN A 11 -6.41 -10.16 3.42
C ASN A 11 -5.89 -9.70 2.06
N LEU A 12 -6.64 -8.81 1.41
CA LEU A 12 -6.21 -8.26 0.13
C LEU A 12 -4.90 -7.48 0.29
N LEU A 13 -4.79 -6.71 1.37
CA LEU A 13 -3.58 -5.96 1.63
C LEU A 13 -2.38 -6.88 1.81
N GLU A 14 -2.55 -8.00 2.52
CA GLU A 14 -1.46 -8.96 2.70
C GLU A 14 -1.04 -9.57 1.37
N GLU A 15 -1.99 -9.89 0.50
CA GLU A 15 -1.66 -10.40 -0.82
C GLU A 15 -0.88 -9.37 -1.63
N LEU A 16 -1.30 -8.13 -1.58
CA LEU A 16 -0.60 -7.06 -2.30
C LEU A 16 0.82 -6.88 -1.79
N LYS A 17 1.01 -6.99 -0.47
CA LYS A 17 2.36 -6.93 0.10
C LYS A 17 3.26 -8.04 -0.40
N LEU A 18 2.70 -9.21 -0.66
CA LEU A 18 3.47 -10.33 -1.19
C LEU A 18 3.82 -10.15 -2.65
N VAL A 19 2.98 -9.44 -3.40
CA VAL A 19 3.23 -9.19 -4.82
C VAL A 19 4.31 -8.13 -5.02
N LEU A 20 4.36 -7.11 -4.16
CA LEU A 20 5.26 -5.99 -4.36
C LEU A 20 6.73 -6.39 -4.55
N PRO A 21 7.30 -7.30 -3.75
CA PRO A 21 8.69 -7.70 -3.97
C PRO A 21 8.92 -8.37 -5.33
N THR A 22 7.91 -8.99 -5.90
CA THR A 22 8.07 -9.66 -7.20
C THR A 22 8.19 -8.69 -8.35
N ILE A 23 7.84 -7.42 -8.14
CA ILE A 23 7.98 -6.37 -9.16
C ILE A 23 8.97 -5.31 -8.71
N ASP A 24 9.85 -5.66 -7.79
CA ASP A 24 10.92 -4.79 -7.28
C ASP A 24 10.39 -3.50 -6.64
N VAL A 25 9.31 -3.62 -5.90
CA VAL A 25 8.76 -2.50 -5.14
C VAL A 25 8.84 -2.83 -3.66
N GLU A 26 9.48 -1.96 -2.90
CA GLU A 26 9.55 -2.12 -1.45
C GLU A 26 8.32 -1.45 -0.82
N PHE A 27 7.72 -2.14 0.16
CA PHE A 27 6.56 -1.60 0.86
C PHE A 27 6.98 -1.10 2.24
N ARG A 28 6.58 0.13 2.57
CA ARG A 28 6.87 0.71 3.88
C ARG A 28 5.64 1.40 4.46
N GLU A 29 5.54 1.36 5.77
CA GLU A 29 4.50 2.08 6.50
C GLU A 29 5.16 3.10 7.41
N THR A 30 4.58 4.30 7.48
CA THR A 30 5.13 5.34 8.32
C THR A 30 4.03 6.27 8.81
N LYS A 31 4.25 6.90 9.95
CA LYS A 31 3.34 7.92 10.46
C LYS A 31 3.76 9.32 10.04
N ARG A 32 4.90 9.47 9.41
CA ARG A 32 5.53 10.77 9.18
C ARG A 32 5.32 11.32 7.77
N ILE A 33 4.23 11.00 7.12
CA ILE A 33 3.94 11.54 5.81
C ILE A 33 2.68 12.40 5.88
N LYS A 34 2.64 13.42 5.03
CA LYS A 34 1.50 14.34 5.00
C LYS A 34 0.32 13.79 4.23
N SER A 35 0.58 12.95 3.24
CA SER A 35 -0.47 12.29 2.47
C SER A 35 -0.68 10.88 3.00
N ASN A 36 -1.68 10.18 2.44
CA ASN A 36 -1.93 8.80 2.86
C ASN A 36 -0.90 7.83 2.31
N GLY A 37 -0.18 8.20 1.27
CA GLY A 37 0.87 7.38 0.72
C GLY A 37 1.13 7.65 -0.75
N GLY A 38 2.05 6.90 -1.32
CA GLY A 38 2.38 7.02 -2.72
C GLY A 38 3.67 6.30 -3.05
N LEU A 39 3.97 6.23 -4.35
CA LEU A 39 5.18 5.60 -4.85
C LEU A 39 6.31 6.61 -4.93
N CYS A 40 7.46 6.25 -4.38
CA CYS A 40 8.65 7.09 -4.39
C CYS A 40 9.81 6.30 -4.94
N VAL A 41 10.82 7.03 -5.45
CA VAL A 41 12.07 6.41 -5.86
C VAL A 41 13.14 6.84 -4.87
N VAL A 42 13.76 5.87 -4.20
CA VAL A 42 14.80 6.12 -3.21
C VAL A 42 16.05 5.35 -3.64
N LYS A 43 17.10 6.08 -3.97
CA LYS A 43 18.37 5.49 -4.40
C LYS A 43 18.20 4.49 -5.55
N GLY A 44 17.34 4.84 -6.49
CA GLY A 44 17.08 3.99 -7.64
C GLY A 44 16.10 2.86 -7.40
N LYS A 45 15.54 2.76 -6.20
CA LYS A 45 14.56 1.74 -5.86
C LYS A 45 13.16 2.32 -5.77
N ASN A 46 12.19 1.60 -6.28
CA ASN A 46 10.79 1.97 -6.12
C ASN A 46 10.34 1.58 -4.71
N VAL A 47 9.81 2.56 -3.99
CA VAL A 47 9.33 2.34 -2.62
C VAL A 47 7.90 2.84 -2.54
N LEU A 48 7.00 1.97 -2.15
CA LEU A 48 5.61 2.34 -1.93
C LEU A 48 5.43 2.60 -0.44
N ILE A 49 5.16 3.85 -0.10
CA ILE A 49 5.01 4.27 1.28
C ILE A 49 3.54 4.54 1.56
N VAL A 50 3.02 4.02 2.65
CA VAL A 50 1.65 4.31 3.06
C VAL A 50 1.65 4.77 4.51
N LYS A 51 0.64 5.54 4.86
CA LYS A 51 0.49 6.00 6.22
C LYS A 51 0.05 4.82 7.10
N ARG A 52 0.70 4.65 8.24
CA ARG A 52 0.44 3.51 9.12
C ARG A 52 -0.96 3.52 9.71
N ASP A 53 -1.47 4.70 10.04
CA ASP A 53 -2.69 4.83 10.82
C ASP A 53 -3.97 4.83 10.00
N ILE A 54 -3.90 4.62 8.70
CA ILE A 54 -5.09 4.53 7.86
C ILE A 54 -5.61 3.10 7.79
N GLU A 55 -6.86 2.96 7.38
CA GLU A 55 -7.50 1.66 7.29
C GLU A 55 -6.89 0.79 6.19
N ALA A 56 -7.04 -0.53 6.34
CA ALA A 56 -6.54 -1.47 5.34
C ALA A 56 -7.13 -1.20 3.96
N GLU A 57 -8.38 -0.79 3.92
CA GLU A 57 -9.02 -0.43 2.65
C GLU A 57 -8.27 0.69 1.95
N GLU A 58 -7.91 1.74 2.68
CA GLU A 58 -7.18 2.86 2.09
C GLU A 58 -5.80 2.45 1.63
N LYS A 59 -5.12 1.63 2.43
CA LYS A 59 -3.79 1.13 2.05
C LYS A 59 -3.86 0.33 0.75
N ALA A 60 -4.83 -0.57 0.65
CA ALA A 60 -5.01 -1.38 -0.55
C ALA A 60 -5.33 -0.51 -1.76
N GLU A 61 -6.17 0.50 -1.58
CA GLU A 61 -6.50 1.42 -2.66
C GLU A 61 -5.27 2.16 -3.18
N ILE A 62 -4.43 2.63 -2.27
CA ILE A 62 -3.20 3.32 -2.64
C ILE A 62 -2.30 2.40 -3.46
N ILE A 63 -2.12 1.17 -2.99
CA ILE A 63 -1.29 0.21 -3.70
C ILE A 63 -1.85 -0.06 -5.10
N LYS A 64 -3.14 -0.30 -5.21
CA LYS A 64 -3.78 -0.58 -6.49
C LYS A 64 -3.62 0.60 -7.46
N ASN A 65 -3.79 1.81 -6.95
CA ASN A 65 -3.69 3.00 -7.80
C ASN A 65 -2.26 3.21 -8.31
N GLU A 66 -1.27 2.92 -7.48
CA GLU A 66 0.12 3.11 -7.89
C GLU A 66 0.61 2.00 -8.81
N LEU A 67 -0.03 0.85 -8.82
CA LEU A 67 0.39 -0.28 -9.65
C LEU A 67 -0.34 -0.38 -10.98
N LYS A 68 -1.12 0.61 -11.32
CA LYS A 68 -1.80 0.63 -12.62
C LYS A 68 -0.82 0.61 -13.79
#